data_98d8a6068e8647f87266000f7e831bb8
#
_entry.id   98d8a6068e8647f87266000f7e831bb8
#
_cell.length_a   1.000
_cell.length_b   1.000
_cell.length_c   1.000
_cell.angle_alpha   90.00
_cell.angle_beta   90.00
_cell.angle_gamma   90.00
#
_symmetry.space_group_name_H-M   'P 1'
#
loop_
_entity.id
_entity.type
_entity.pdbx_description
1 polymer ?
#
loop_
_entity_poly.entity_id
_entity_poly.type
_entity_poly.pdbx_seq_one_letter_code
_entity_poly.pdbx_strand_id
1 'polypeptide(L)'
;MALSVTLPAHAEGREARFDQPHEGWSSSVLRTGTPQRVGLDPAPLDAALAQIERYTVPDATGHPLFAGAVTLFAHDGVVVTHEPTGWAVRYADAAGTELPEAQRVPMTQDTIFDLASISKLFTSIVVMRQHELGRFGLDDPVARHLPEFGVNGKESITVRQLLTHTSGLVAWLPLWSQYPDVPSRLKAVMDTKPRSTPGTTYLYSDLNLITLGLLAEKWSGKKLDELVRDDITAPLGLVDTGYNPPAAKLDRIAATEYQAGRGIIRGSVHDENAWSLGGVAGHAGMFSTARELAVLGQAILNGGAHAGGRILREETVELMLTDFNQGFPGNSHGLGFELDQRWYMGALTSPRAAGHTGYTGTTLVLDPLSRSIAILLTNRVHPSRNWGSINPARRVAADGLARALAVRPRHGTAWTPEANGGTLTTRELPRRSAKQQLSFWAFVDLDPGDEVVLEATDDGSTWREVHALAGYGQRRWQKVELETESAGKFRWRYVRGTGYGGRGVYVDAVRVTDERGVALDAEREPAGLHPEGWRAADR
;
A
#
# COMPACT_ATOMS: atom_id res chain seq x y z
N MET A 1 13.40 13.43 -30.76
CA MET A 1 13.08 12.23 -31.55
C MET A 1 12.70 11.15 -30.53
N ALA A 2 11.42 10.89 -30.37
CA ALA A 2 10.92 9.86 -29.46
C ALA A 2 11.00 8.50 -30.19
N LEU A 3 11.79 7.58 -29.66
CA LEU A 3 11.84 6.20 -30.12
C LEU A 3 10.61 5.46 -29.57
N SER A 4 9.67 5.22 -30.46
CA SER A 4 8.51 4.35 -30.22
C SER A 4 8.99 2.90 -30.22
N VAL A 5 9.05 2.26 -29.03
CA VAL A 5 9.30 0.81 -28.91
C VAL A 5 7.96 0.11 -29.09
N THR A 6 7.75 -0.49 -30.26
CA THR A 6 6.64 -1.41 -30.52
C THR A 6 6.93 -2.74 -29.80
N LEU A 7 6.12 -3.08 -28.79
CA LEU A 7 6.12 -4.40 -28.16
C LEU A 7 5.44 -5.44 -29.09
N PRO A 8 5.93 -6.69 -29.16
CA PRO A 8 5.30 -7.72 -29.95
C PRO A 8 3.96 -8.15 -29.34
N ALA A 9 2.98 -8.42 -30.20
CA ALA A 9 1.66 -8.95 -29.84
C ALA A 9 1.78 -10.26 -29.05
N HIS A 10 1.14 -10.31 -27.90
CA HIS A 10 1.16 -11.50 -27.02
C HIS A 10 0.21 -12.57 -27.52
N ALA A 11 0.70 -13.81 -27.51
CA ALA A 11 -0.11 -15.00 -27.70
C ALA A 11 -1.07 -15.18 -26.51
N GLU A 12 -2.35 -15.33 -26.79
CA GLU A 12 -3.39 -15.65 -25.81
C GLU A 12 -3.05 -16.95 -25.08
N GLY A 13 -3.12 -16.93 -23.74
CA GLY A 13 -3.13 -18.14 -22.90
C GLY A 13 -1.95 -18.37 -21.97
N ARG A 14 -1.02 -17.43 -21.76
CA ARG A 14 -0.02 -17.53 -20.69
C ARG A 14 -0.48 -16.78 -19.45
N GLU A 15 -0.57 -17.48 -18.32
CA GLU A 15 -0.67 -16.83 -17.00
C GLU A 15 0.40 -15.76 -16.89
N ALA A 16 -0.02 -14.52 -16.61
CA ALA A 16 0.90 -13.41 -16.44
C ALA A 16 1.80 -13.72 -15.24
N ARG A 17 3.11 -13.59 -15.43
CA ARG A 17 4.08 -13.82 -14.37
C ARG A 17 4.21 -12.56 -13.55
N PHE A 18 4.48 -12.71 -12.26
CA PHE A 18 4.67 -11.57 -11.35
C PHE A 18 5.83 -10.65 -11.75
N ASP A 19 6.89 -11.19 -12.32
CA ASP A 19 8.01 -10.46 -12.90
C ASP A 19 7.63 -9.71 -14.21
N GLN A 20 6.41 -9.89 -14.68
CA GLN A 20 5.81 -9.18 -15.81
C GLN A 20 4.52 -8.52 -15.33
N PRO A 21 4.50 -7.19 -15.10
CA PRO A 21 3.32 -6.49 -14.62
C PRO A 21 2.11 -6.75 -15.50
N HIS A 22 0.96 -6.92 -14.87
CA HIS A 22 -0.30 -7.07 -15.58
C HIS A 22 -0.65 -5.77 -16.31
N GLU A 23 -1.05 -5.88 -17.57
CA GLU A 23 -1.65 -4.79 -18.33
C GLU A 23 -3.19 -4.91 -18.26
N GLY A 24 -3.87 -3.76 -18.11
CA GLY A 24 -5.32 -3.68 -18.04
C GLY A 24 -5.94 -4.12 -16.71
N TRP A 25 -7.26 -4.02 -16.67
CA TRP A 25 -8.06 -4.29 -15.48
C TRP A 25 -8.26 -5.78 -15.24
N SER A 26 -8.30 -6.19 -13.97
CA SER A 26 -8.75 -7.52 -13.58
C SER A 26 -10.27 -7.65 -13.82
N SER A 27 -10.76 -8.87 -13.93
CA SER A 27 -12.19 -9.20 -13.89
C SER A 27 -12.51 -10.25 -12.82
N SER A 28 -11.60 -10.46 -11.90
CA SER A 28 -11.70 -11.49 -10.87
C SER A 28 -12.82 -11.22 -9.89
N VAL A 29 -13.55 -12.26 -9.50
CA VAL A 29 -14.45 -12.25 -8.35
C VAL A 29 -13.72 -12.84 -7.15
N LEU A 30 -13.74 -12.11 -6.04
CA LEU A 30 -13.00 -12.46 -4.84
C LEU A 30 -13.52 -13.77 -4.22
N ARG A 31 -12.66 -14.79 -4.15
CA ARG A 31 -12.94 -16.11 -3.59
C ARG A 31 -11.86 -16.53 -2.60
N THR A 32 -12.13 -17.50 -1.74
CA THR A 32 -11.13 -18.07 -0.85
C THR A 32 -10.37 -19.20 -1.53
N GLY A 33 -9.08 -19.32 -1.27
CA GLY A 33 -8.22 -20.36 -1.79
C GLY A 33 -6.90 -20.47 -1.05
N THR A 34 -5.95 -21.23 -1.58
CA THR A 34 -4.62 -21.39 -0.97
C THR A 34 -3.57 -20.59 -1.74
N PRO A 35 -2.46 -20.20 -1.08
CA PRO A 35 -1.37 -19.48 -1.73
C PRO A 35 -0.84 -20.19 -2.98
N GLN A 36 -0.64 -21.51 -2.90
CA GLN A 36 -0.09 -22.32 -3.99
C GLN A 36 -0.96 -22.30 -5.25
N ARG A 37 -2.30 -22.17 -5.08
CA ARG A 37 -3.25 -22.14 -6.20
C ARG A 37 -3.04 -20.92 -7.11
N VAL A 38 -2.49 -19.86 -6.57
CA VAL A 38 -2.20 -18.61 -7.29
C VAL A 38 -0.69 -18.35 -7.40
N GLY A 39 0.13 -19.38 -7.21
CA GLY A 39 1.58 -19.30 -7.41
C GLY A 39 2.35 -18.54 -6.32
N LEU A 40 1.73 -18.30 -5.15
CA LEU A 40 2.40 -17.67 -4.01
C LEU A 40 3.20 -18.70 -3.20
N ASP A 41 4.35 -18.26 -2.66
CA ASP A 41 5.08 -18.99 -1.62
C ASP A 41 4.41 -18.75 -0.25
N PRO A 42 3.96 -19.79 0.47
CA PRO A 42 3.33 -19.60 1.77
C PRO A 42 4.31 -19.12 2.85
N ALA A 43 5.59 -19.43 2.77
CA ALA A 43 6.53 -19.16 3.86
C ALA A 43 6.66 -17.68 4.25
N PRO A 44 6.73 -16.70 3.32
CA PRO A 44 6.71 -15.28 3.68
C PRO A 44 5.38 -14.82 4.30
N LEU A 45 4.24 -15.43 3.89
CA LEU A 45 2.92 -15.14 4.49
C LEU A 45 2.87 -15.61 5.94
N ASP A 46 3.29 -16.84 6.19
CA ASP A 46 3.33 -17.44 7.54
C ASP A 46 4.28 -16.65 8.46
N ALA A 47 5.44 -16.24 7.95
CA ALA A 47 6.39 -15.41 8.70
C ALA A 47 5.80 -14.03 9.06
N ALA A 48 5.05 -13.41 8.14
CA ALA A 48 4.37 -12.14 8.40
C ALA A 48 3.27 -12.30 9.47
N LEU A 49 2.45 -13.34 9.38
CA LEU A 49 1.42 -13.66 10.38
C LEU A 49 2.02 -13.89 11.76
N ALA A 50 3.07 -14.70 11.86
CA ALA A 50 3.78 -14.95 13.11
C ALA A 50 4.39 -13.66 13.71
N GLN A 51 4.86 -12.73 12.87
CA GLN A 51 5.34 -11.43 13.36
C GLN A 51 4.20 -10.52 13.81
N ILE A 52 3.05 -10.52 13.11
CA ILE A 52 1.85 -9.76 13.49
C ILE A 52 1.31 -10.28 14.83
N GLU A 53 1.29 -11.59 15.03
CA GLU A 53 0.91 -12.20 16.30
C GLU A 53 1.83 -11.74 17.44
N ARG A 54 3.15 -11.72 17.25
CA ARG A 54 4.09 -11.22 18.27
C ARG A 54 3.81 -9.78 18.70
N TYR A 55 3.26 -8.93 17.82
CA TYR A 55 2.88 -7.56 18.18
C TYR A 55 1.68 -7.47 19.15
N THR A 56 0.95 -8.56 19.39
CA THR A 56 -0.12 -8.63 20.40
C THR A 56 0.40 -9.00 21.80
N VAL A 57 1.69 -9.34 21.91
CA VAL A 57 2.36 -9.67 23.16
C VAL A 57 3.11 -8.44 23.68
N PRO A 58 3.06 -8.14 25.00
CA PRO A 58 3.84 -7.05 25.58
C PRO A 58 5.34 -7.19 25.30
N ASP A 59 5.98 -6.10 24.94
CA ASP A 59 7.42 -5.99 24.72
C ASP A 59 8.13 -5.29 25.91
N ALA A 60 9.34 -4.80 25.68
CA ALA A 60 10.12 -4.08 26.71
C ALA A 60 9.46 -2.76 27.18
N THR A 61 8.45 -2.25 26.49
CA THR A 61 7.65 -1.10 26.93
C THR A 61 6.58 -1.45 27.95
N GLY A 62 6.33 -2.74 28.15
CA GLY A 62 5.33 -3.28 29.09
C GLY A 62 3.92 -3.41 28.50
N HIS A 63 3.74 -3.11 27.20
CA HIS A 63 2.46 -3.25 26.50
C HIS A 63 2.67 -3.78 25.08
N PRO A 64 1.65 -4.40 24.44
CA PRO A 64 1.71 -4.79 23.06
C PRO A 64 1.61 -3.58 22.13
N LEU A 65 1.96 -3.76 20.87
CA LEU A 65 1.79 -2.73 19.84
C LEU A 65 0.30 -2.48 19.54
N PHE A 66 -0.52 -3.54 19.63
CA PHE A 66 -1.98 -3.49 19.52
C PHE A 66 -2.62 -4.67 20.27
N ALA A 67 -3.88 -4.52 20.67
CA ALA A 67 -4.59 -5.58 21.38
C ALA A 67 -4.95 -6.75 20.47
N GLY A 68 -5.24 -6.50 19.20
CA GLY A 68 -5.53 -7.53 18.21
C GLY A 68 -5.57 -6.99 16.79
N ALA A 69 -5.64 -7.91 15.82
CA ALA A 69 -5.64 -7.61 14.40
C ALA A 69 -6.44 -8.64 13.58
N VAL A 70 -6.86 -8.24 12.39
CA VAL A 70 -7.27 -9.13 11.30
C VAL A 70 -6.38 -8.84 10.10
N THR A 71 -5.69 -9.86 9.61
CA THR A 71 -4.82 -9.80 8.43
C THR A 71 -5.50 -10.50 7.26
N LEU A 72 -5.58 -9.83 6.11
CA LEU A 72 -6.09 -10.44 4.88
C LEU A 72 -5.14 -10.18 3.72
N PHE A 73 -4.76 -11.26 3.02
CA PHE A 73 -4.02 -11.19 1.77
C PHE A 73 -4.84 -11.79 0.63
N ALA A 74 -4.86 -11.09 -0.51
CA ALA A 74 -5.46 -11.62 -1.73
C ALA A 74 -4.55 -11.34 -2.94
N HIS A 75 -4.57 -12.27 -3.89
CA HIS A 75 -3.83 -12.21 -5.14
C HIS A 75 -4.67 -12.83 -6.26
N ASP A 76 -4.73 -12.16 -7.42
CA ASP A 76 -5.53 -12.58 -8.58
C ASP A 76 -6.99 -12.99 -8.23
N GLY A 77 -7.63 -12.22 -7.34
CA GLY A 77 -9.00 -12.48 -6.90
C GLY A 77 -9.14 -13.66 -5.92
N VAL A 78 -8.04 -14.19 -5.38
CA VAL A 78 -8.07 -15.26 -4.38
C VAL A 78 -7.59 -14.73 -3.03
N VAL A 79 -8.45 -14.77 -2.02
CA VAL A 79 -8.08 -14.56 -0.62
C VAL A 79 -7.34 -15.79 -0.14
N VAL A 80 -6.04 -15.63 0.11
CA VAL A 80 -5.14 -16.70 0.51
C VAL A 80 -4.86 -16.71 2.01
N THR A 81 -5.16 -15.58 2.68
CA THR A 81 -5.02 -15.40 4.12
C THR A 81 -6.20 -14.57 4.63
N HIS A 82 -6.80 -14.96 5.73
CA HIS A 82 -7.81 -14.19 6.45
C HIS A 82 -7.77 -14.60 7.92
N GLU A 83 -6.80 -14.04 8.67
CA GLU A 83 -6.46 -14.54 10.00
C GLU A 83 -6.64 -13.46 11.07
N PRO A 84 -7.46 -13.74 12.11
CA PRO A 84 -7.58 -12.92 13.31
C PRO A 84 -6.49 -13.29 14.31
N THR A 85 -6.01 -12.31 15.08
CA THR A 85 -5.11 -12.55 16.22
C THR A 85 -5.42 -11.60 17.37
N GLY A 86 -5.28 -12.06 18.62
CA GLY A 86 -5.48 -11.27 19.83
C GLY A 86 -6.95 -10.94 20.11
N TRP A 87 -7.21 -9.73 20.60
CA TRP A 87 -8.48 -9.34 21.23
C TRP A 87 -9.13 -8.12 20.58
N ALA A 88 -10.40 -8.20 20.29
CA ALA A 88 -11.21 -7.06 19.87
C ALA A 88 -11.49 -6.12 21.06
N VAL A 89 -11.59 -6.67 22.29
CA VAL A 89 -11.65 -5.91 23.54
C VAL A 89 -10.74 -6.60 24.57
N ARG A 90 -9.74 -5.88 25.06
CA ARG A 90 -8.76 -6.42 26.03
C ARG A 90 -8.72 -5.65 27.34
N TYR A 91 -8.90 -4.32 27.31
CA TYR A 91 -8.65 -3.42 28.42
C TYR A 91 -9.91 -2.74 28.94
N ALA A 92 -9.91 -2.46 30.25
CA ALA A 92 -11.03 -1.82 30.95
C ALA A 92 -10.92 -0.28 30.99
N ASP A 93 -9.71 0.26 30.95
CA ASP A 93 -9.44 1.69 31.20
C ASP A 93 -8.24 2.23 30.43
N ALA A 94 -7.98 3.52 30.58
CA ALA A 94 -6.87 4.24 29.93
C ALA A 94 -5.47 3.80 30.40
N ALA A 95 -5.37 3.21 31.61
CA ALA A 95 -4.10 2.74 32.15
C ALA A 95 -3.66 1.39 31.55
N GLY A 96 -4.55 0.75 30.78
CA GLY A 96 -4.30 -0.57 30.21
C GLY A 96 -4.54 -1.70 31.19
N THR A 97 -5.43 -1.50 32.17
CA THR A 97 -5.88 -2.58 33.05
C THR A 97 -6.58 -3.65 32.23
N GLU A 98 -6.00 -4.85 32.19
CA GLU A 98 -6.59 -5.95 31.44
C GLU A 98 -7.89 -6.43 32.08
N LEU A 99 -8.90 -6.65 31.26
CA LEU A 99 -10.12 -7.33 31.66
C LEU A 99 -9.81 -8.78 32.09
N PRO A 100 -10.55 -9.36 33.05
CA PRO A 100 -10.55 -10.81 33.26
C PRO A 100 -10.75 -11.53 31.92
N GLU A 101 -10.06 -12.63 31.68
CA GLU A 101 -10.06 -13.33 30.39
C GLU A 101 -11.47 -13.64 29.89
N ALA A 102 -12.37 -14.08 30.79
CA ALA A 102 -13.77 -14.38 30.46
C ALA A 102 -14.60 -13.14 30.00
N GLN A 103 -14.08 -11.92 30.19
CA GLN A 103 -14.72 -10.67 29.76
C GLN A 103 -14.05 -10.07 28.53
N ARG A 104 -12.90 -10.61 28.11
CA ARG A 104 -12.25 -10.18 26.86
C ARG A 104 -13.05 -10.68 25.66
N VAL A 105 -13.07 -9.89 24.61
CA VAL A 105 -13.71 -10.28 23.35
C VAL A 105 -12.61 -10.70 22.37
N PRO A 106 -12.57 -11.94 21.90
CA PRO A 106 -11.56 -12.37 20.94
C PRO A 106 -11.73 -11.67 19.61
N MET A 107 -10.63 -11.50 18.88
CA MET A 107 -10.67 -11.09 17.48
C MET A 107 -11.23 -12.24 16.63
N THR A 108 -12.07 -11.93 15.65
CA THR A 108 -12.64 -12.90 14.71
C THR A 108 -12.49 -12.39 13.28
N GLN A 109 -12.60 -13.27 12.28
CA GLN A 109 -12.50 -12.87 10.87
C GLN A 109 -13.53 -11.82 10.47
N ASP A 110 -14.69 -11.81 11.09
CA ASP A 110 -15.79 -10.89 10.84
C ASP A 110 -15.82 -9.69 11.81
N THR A 111 -14.73 -9.47 12.56
CA THR A 111 -14.60 -8.30 13.42
C THR A 111 -14.67 -7.02 12.57
N ILE A 112 -15.50 -6.08 13.04
CA ILE A 112 -15.72 -4.78 12.40
C ILE A 112 -14.80 -3.74 13.06
N PHE A 113 -14.12 -2.95 12.25
CA PHE A 113 -13.17 -1.93 12.71
C PHE A 113 -13.61 -0.53 12.32
N ASP A 114 -13.38 0.44 13.18
CA ASP A 114 -13.34 1.84 12.80
C ASP A 114 -12.16 2.07 11.85
N LEU A 115 -12.47 2.41 10.62
CA LEU A 115 -11.49 2.57 9.54
C LEU A 115 -10.71 3.88 9.63
N ALA A 116 -11.11 4.82 10.47
CA ALA A 116 -10.54 6.16 10.57
C ALA A 116 -10.37 6.79 9.17
N SER A 117 -9.16 7.21 8.80
CA SER A 117 -8.91 7.93 7.54
C SER A 117 -9.09 7.09 6.26
N ILE A 118 -9.20 5.77 6.33
CA ILE A 118 -9.62 4.98 5.15
C ILE A 118 -11.03 5.40 4.69
N SER A 119 -11.84 6.02 5.55
CA SER A 119 -13.12 6.66 5.20
C SER A 119 -13.00 7.64 4.03
N LYS A 120 -11.82 8.29 3.89
CA LYS A 120 -11.55 9.24 2.82
C LYS A 120 -11.65 8.61 1.43
N LEU A 121 -11.33 7.32 1.31
CA LEU A 121 -11.49 6.59 0.04
C LEU A 121 -12.97 6.49 -0.36
N PHE A 122 -13.86 6.20 0.59
CA PHE A 122 -15.31 6.14 0.34
C PHE A 122 -15.83 7.50 -0.09
N THR A 123 -15.46 8.56 0.62
CA THR A 123 -15.82 9.93 0.24
C THR A 123 -15.33 10.29 -1.15
N SER A 124 -14.07 9.96 -1.48
CA SER A 124 -13.49 10.24 -2.80
C SER A 124 -14.19 9.46 -3.91
N ILE A 125 -14.56 8.20 -3.69
CA ILE A 125 -15.34 7.40 -4.65
C ILE A 125 -16.72 8.05 -4.90
N VAL A 126 -17.42 8.45 -3.85
CA VAL A 126 -18.70 9.16 -3.96
C VAL A 126 -18.54 10.47 -4.73
N VAL A 127 -17.53 11.27 -4.42
CA VAL A 127 -17.20 12.51 -5.14
C VAL A 127 -16.94 12.23 -6.62
N MET A 128 -16.10 11.24 -6.93
CA MET A 128 -15.80 10.88 -8.31
C MET A 128 -17.00 10.29 -9.05
N ARG A 129 -17.95 9.67 -8.35
CA ARG A 129 -19.24 9.31 -8.92
C ARG A 129 -20.05 10.54 -9.34
N GLN A 130 -20.01 11.64 -8.56
CA GLN A 130 -20.65 12.90 -8.95
C GLN A 130 -19.96 13.54 -10.16
N HIS A 131 -18.62 13.38 -10.29
CA HIS A 131 -17.86 13.76 -11.48
C HIS A 131 -18.33 12.99 -12.73
N GLU A 132 -18.49 11.67 -12.65
CA GLU A 132 -19.03 10.84 -13.74
C GLU A 132 -20.43 11.28 -14.21
N LEU A 133 -21.23 11.81 -13.28
CA LEU A 133 -22.56 12.36 -13.56
C LEU A 133 -22.49 13.77 -14.16
N GLY A 134 -21.30 14.32 -14.41
CA GLY A 134 -21.08 15.62 -15.01
C GLY A 134 -21.46 16.81 -14.11
N ARG A 135 -21.53 16.61 -12.79
CA ARG A 135 -21.96 17.66 -11.85
C ARG A 135 -20.87 18.70 -11.58
N PHE A 136 -19.62 18.37 -11.80
CA PHE A 136 -18.47 19.27 -11.68
C PHE A 136 -17.27 18.81 -12.53
N GLY A 137 -16.36 19.75 -12.83
CA GLY A 137 -15.02 19.50 -13.34
C GLY A 137 -13.98 19.46 -12.22
N LEU A 138 -12.93 18.67 -12.36
CA LEU A 138 -11.88 18.56 -11.34
C LEU A 138 -11.23 19.91 -11.01
N ASP A 139 -11.11 20.78 -12.00
CA ASP A 139 -10.52 22.11 -11.87
C ASP A 139 -11.54 23.21 -11.57
N ASP A 140 -12.80 22.85 -11.34
CA ASP A 140 -13.80 23.81 -10.87
C ASP A 140 -13.37 24.34 -9.49
N PRO A 141 -13.40 25.66 -9.28
CA PRO A 141 -13.28 26.22 -7.94
C PRO A 141 -14.39 25.69 -7.03
N VAL A 142 -14.03 25.24 -5.83
CA VAL A 142 -14.98 24.78 -4.79
C VAL A 142 -16.04 25.84 -4.54
N ALA A 143 -15.66 27.12 -4.51
CA ALA A 143 -16.53 28.27 -4.29
C ALA A 143 -17.67 28.39 -5.32
N ARG A 144 -17.51 27.84 -6.52
CA ARG A 144 -18.58 27.77 -7.53
C ARG A 144 -19.77 26.92 -7.06
N HIS A 145 -19.49 25.85 -6.34
CA HIS A 145 -20.49 24.89 -5.87
C HIS A 145 -20.88 25.12 -4.42
N LEU A 146 -19.96 25.64 -3.60
CA LEU A 146 -20.12 25.93 -2.19
C LEU A 146 -19.64 27.37 -1.90
N PRO A 147 -20.49 28.40 -2.21
CA PRO A 147 -20.08 29.81 -2.15
C PRO A 147 -19.55 30.23 -0.79
N GLU A 148 -20.06 29.67 0.31
CA GLU A 148 -19.62 29.90 1.67
C GLU A 148 -18.16 29.47 1.94
N PHE A 149 -17.62 28.57 1.12
CA PHE A 149 -16.21 28.18 1.16
C PHE A 149 -15.29 29.26 0.56
N GLY A 150 -15.78 30.05 -0.41
CA GLY A 150 -15.00 31.01 -1.20
C GLY A 150 -14.70 32.31 -0.46
N VAL A 151 -14.13 32.20 0.75
CA VAL A 151 -13.73 33.32 1.61
C VAL A 151 -12.31 33.13 2.11
N ASN A 152 -11.70 34.21 2.60
CA ASN A 152 -10.39 34.17 3.26
C ASN A 152 -9.24 33.61 2.39
N GLY A 153 -9.30 33.83 1.05
CA GLY A 153 -8.26 33.41 0.11
C GLY A 153 -8.41 31.99 -0.41
N LYS A 154 -9.64 31.40 -0.34
CA LYS A 154 -9.97 30.06 -0.87
C LYS A 154 -10.73 30.08 -2.19
N GLU A 155 -10.96 31.28 -2.78
CA GLU A 155 -11.80 31.47 -3.95
C GLU A 155 -11.37 30.63 -5.16
N SER A 156 -10.06 30.35 -5.27
CA SER A 156 -9.45 29.59 -6.37
C SER A 156 -9.15 28.13 -6.06
N ILE A 157 -9.39 27.65 -4.82
CA ILE A 157 -9.14 26.23 -4.47
C ILE A 157 -10.07 25.36 -5.31
N THR A 158 -9.47 24.38 -6.02
CA THR A 158 -10.22 23.45 -6.88
C THR A 158 -10.59 22.16 -6.16
N VAL A 159 -11.59 21.44 -6.70
CA VAL A 159 -11.98 20.12 -6.18
C VAL A 159 -10.79 19.14 -6.26
N ARG A 160 -9.99 19.17 -7.33
CA ARG A 160 -8.76 18.37 -7.44
C ARG A 160 -7.79 18.66 -6.30
N GLN A 161 -7.57 19.93 -5.95
CA GLN A 161 -6.65 20.29 -4.86
C GLN A 161 -7.14 19.80 -3.49
N LEU A 162 -8.44 19.67 -3.27
CA LEU A 162 -8.96 18.99 -2.08
C LEU A 162 -8.67 17.49 -2.10
N LEU A 163 -8.91 16.81 -3.24
CA LEU A 163 -8.71 15.36 -3.41
C LEU A 163 -7.23 14.95 -3.31
N THR A 164 -6.29 15.86 -3.62
CA THR A 164 -4.84 15.59 -3.66
C THR A 164 -4.07 16.21 -2.49
N HIS A 165 -4.78 16.80 -1.51
CA HIS A 165 -4.17 17.50 -0.36
C HIS A 165 -3.21 18.63 -0.72
N THR A 166 -3.48 19.34 -1.83
CA THR A 166 -2.70 20.50 -2.28
C THR A 166 -3.46 21.82 -2.15
N SER A 167 -4.56 21.83 -1.41
CA SER A 167 -5.41 23.02 -1.19
C SER A 167 -4.75 24.12 -0.37
N GLY A 168 -3.69 23.81 0.39
CA GLY A 168 -3.06 24.73 1.34
C GLY A 168 -3.81 24.86 2.67
N LEU A 169 -4.93 24.16 2.89
CA LEU A 169 -5.65 24.16 4.16
C LEU A 169 -4.82 23.53 5.28
N VAL A 170 -5.04 23.98 6.54
CA VAL A 170 -4.44 23.35 7.72
C VAL A 170 -4.86 21.87 7.83
N ALA A 171 -3.99 21.06 8.44
CA ALA A 171 -4.23 19.63 8.56
C ALA A 171 -5.51 19.29 9.35
N TRP A 172 -5.79 20.03 10.42
CA TRP A 172 -6.81 19.73 11.40
C TRP A 172 -7.24 20.98 12.19
N LEU A 173 -8.48 20.98 12.70
CA LEU A 173 -9.03 21.96 13.63
C LEU A 173 -9.63 21.24 14.84
N PRO A 174 -9.58 21.79 16.05
CA PRO A 174 -10.21 21.21 17.24
C PRO A 174 -11.73 21.49 17.27
N LEU A 175 -12.46 21.00 16.25
CA LEU A 175 -13.88 21.30 16.05
C LEU A 175 -14.74 20.86 17.24
N TRP A 176 -14.50 19.66 17.75
CA TRP A 176 -15.26 19.03 18.81
C TRP A 176 -15.18 19.79 20.15
N SER A 177 -14.07 20.50 20.41
CA SER A 177 -13.82 21.14 21.69
C SER A 177 -14.01 22.67 21.68
N GLN A 178 -13.88 23.31 20.51
CA GLN A 178 -13.95 24.78 20.41
C GLN A 178 -15.29 25.29 19.89
N TYR A 179 -16.12 24.44 19.33
CA TYR A 179 -17.39 24.86 18.73
C TYR A 179 -18.54 24.00 19.28
N PRO A 180 -19.65 24.64 19.73
CA PRO A 180 -20.68 23.96 20.53
C PRO A 180 -21.59 23.02 19.69
N ASP A 181 -21.78 23.31 18.42
CA ASP A 181 -22.75 22.60 17.56
C ASP A 181 -22.23 22.33 16.15
N VAL A 182 -22.94 21.48 15.41
CA VAL A 182 -22.56 21.10 14.04
C VAL A 182 -22.49 22.31 13.10
N PRO A 183 -23.47 23.25 13.08
CA PRO A 183 -23.39 24.42 12.21
C PRO A 183 -22.14 25.27 12.45
N SER A 184 -21.78 25.54 13.71
CA SER A 184 -20.57 26.32 14.04
C SER A 184 -19.27 25.59 13.69
N ARG A 185 -19.24 24.25 13.83
CA ARG A 185 -18.08 23.42 13.41
C ARG A 185 -17.88 23.47 11.90
N LEU A 186 -18.95 23.31 11.14
CA LEU A 186 -18.89 23.39 9.67
C LEU A 186 -18.53 24.80 9.21
N LYS A 187 -19.09 25.83 9.87
CA LYS A 187 -18.73 27.22 9.59
C LYS A 187 -17.23 27.46 9.84
N ALA A 188 -16.65 26.91 10.89
CA ALA A 188 -15.21 27.04 11.17
C ALA A 188 -14.35 26.43 10.04
N VAL A 189 -14.77 25.30 9.45
CA VAL A 189 -14.11 24.73 8.26
C VAL A 189 -14.23 25.69 7.07
N MET A 190 -15.44 26.25 6.85
CA MET A 190 -15.68 27.19 5.74
C MET A 190 -14.90 28.51 5.93
N ASP A 191 -14.71 28.97 7.15
CA ASP A 191 -13.99 30.23 7.43
C ASP A 191 -12.46 30.06 7.51
N THR A 192 -11.95 28.85 7.52
CA THR A 192 -10.50 28.59 7.68
C THR A 192 -9.70 29.20 6.54
N LYS A 193 -8.66 29.98 6.90
CA LYS A 193 -7.70 30.56 5.95
C LYS A 193 -6.66 29.49 5.53
N PRO A 194 -6.30 29.41 4.23
CA PRO A 194 -5.17 28.58 3.80
C PRO A 194 -3.86 28.98 4.51
N ARG A 195 -3.05 28.00 4.86
CA ARG A 195 -1.71 28.19 5.44
C ARG A 195 -0.66 28.51 4.37
N SER A 196 -0.88 28.00 3.16
CA SER A 196 -0.01 28.21 2.00
C SER A 196 -0.85 28.48 0.75
N THR A 197 -0.23 29.03 -0.28
CA THR A 197 -0.89 29.24 -1.57
C THR A 197 -1.39 27.89 -2.13
N PRO A 198 -2.66 27.80 -2.57
CA PRO A 198 -3.18 26.59 -3.17
C PRO A 198 -2.30 26.06 -4.31
N GLY A 199 -2.03 24.76 -4.35
CA GLY A 199 -1.20 24.11 -5.36
C GLY A 199 0.31 24.20 -5.14
N THR A 200 0.81 24.88 -4.09
CA THR A 200 2.26 25.04 -3.89
C THR A 200 2.88 24.12 -2.86
N THR A 201 2.06 23.48 -2.01
CA THR A 201 2.52 22.55 -0.98
C THR A 201 1.56 21.39 -0.85
N TYR A 202 2.10 20.20 -0.57
CA TYR A 202 1.31 19.09 -0.08
C TYR A 202 1.15 19.21 1.45
N LEU A 203 -0.09 19.17 1.92
CA LEU A 203 -0.41 19.09 3.35
C LEU A 203 -1.68 18.25 3.53
N TYR A 204 -1.50 17.03 4.04
CA TYR A 204 -2.63 16.17 4.40
C TYR A 204 -3.59 16.91 5.33
N SER A 205 -4.88 17.01 4.93
CA SER A 205 -5.87 17.82 5.63
C SER A 205 -7.22 17.11 5.71
N ASP A 206 -7.74 16.96 6.93
CA ASP A 206 -9.09 16.47 7.18
C ASP A 206 -10.16 17.45 6.67
N LEU A 207 -9.84 18.75 6.67
CA LEU A 207 -10.77 19.78 6.20
C LEU A 207 -11.11 19.61 4.72
N ASN A 208 -10.16 19.12 3.92
CA ASN A 208 -10.38 18.81 2.52
C ASN A 208 -11.53 17.81 2.35
N LEU A 209 -11.49 16.73 3.12
CA LEU A 209 -12.48 15.66 2.99
C LEU A 209 -13.80 15.99 3.67
N ILE A 210 -13.81 16.79 4.75
CA ILE A 210 -15.04 17.36 5.30
C ILE A 210 -15.74 18.20 4.21
N THR A 211 -14.99 19.08 3.53
CA THR A 211 -15.52 19.91 2.44
C THR A 211 -16.01 19.07 1.26
N LEU A 212 -15.27 18.02 0.87
CA LEU A 212 -15.68 17.10 -0.21
C LEU A 212 -16.97 16.33 0.14
N GLY A 213 -17.15 15.92 1.39
CA GLY A 213 -18.39 15.32 1.86
C GLY A 213 -19.58 16.27 1.71
N LEU A 214 -19.43 17.54 2.12
CA LEU A 214 -20.46 18.56 1.96
C LEU A 214 -20.78 18.86 0.47
N LEU A 215 -19.75 18.89 -0.38
CA LEU A 215 -19.92 19.03 -1.83
C LEU A 215 -20.73 17.87 -2.42
N ALA A 216 -20.42 16.63 -2.02
CA ALA A 216 -21.17 15.46 -2.47
C ALA A 216 -22.65 15.52 -2.06
N GLU A 217 -22.93 15.91 -0.81
CA GLU A 217 -24.30 16.15 -0.33
C GLU A 217 -24.99 17.25 -1.14
N LYS A 218 -24.29 18.36 -1.42
CA LYS A 218 -24.82 19.49 -2.19
C LYS A 218 -25.18 19.10 -3.62
N TRP A 219 -24.31 18.36 -4.30
CA TRP A 219 -24.54 17.95 -5.68
C TRP A 219 -25.64 16.92 -5.83
N SER A 220 -25.77 16.02 -4.87
CA SER A 220 -26.72 14.90 -4.94
C SER A 220 -28.07 15.20 -4.31
N GLY A 221 -28.13 16.08 -3.32
CA GLY A 221 -29.27 16.28 -2.45
C GLY A 221 -29.49 15.18 -1.41
N LYS A 222 -28.54 14.23 -1.27
CA LYS A 222 -28.57 13.12 -0.30
C LYS A 222 -27.52 13.34 0.78
N LYS A 223 -27.65 12.67 1.93
CA LYS A 223 -26.62 12.63 2.97
C LYS A 223 -25.44 11.75 2.56
N LEU A 224 -24.27 12.00 3.11
CA LEU A 224 -23.04 11.29 2.75
C LEU A 224 -23.13 9.78 3.04
N ASP A 225 -23.73 9.38 4.15
CA ASP A 225 -23.95 7.98 4.49
C ASP A 225 -24.92 7.28 3.53
N GLU A 226 -25.95 8.00 3.06
CA GLU A 226 -26.86 7.50 2.03
C GLU A 226 -26.13 7.32 0.69
N LEU A 227 -25.27 8.28 0.31
CA LEU A 227 -24.46 8.18 -0.91
C LEU A 227 -23.50 7.00 -0.86
N VAL A 228 -22.78 6.81 0.26
CA VAL A 228 -21.90 5.67 0.43
C VAL A 228 -22.67 4.35 0.33
N ARG A 229 -23.85 4.28 0.94
CA ARG A 229 -24.71 3.11 0.83
C ARG A 229 -25.13 2.86 -0.61
N ASP A 230 -25.68 3.87 -1.28
CA ASP A 230 -26.32 3.72 -2.59
C ASP A 230 -25.30 3.54 -3.72
N ASP A 231 -24.16 4.24 -3.64
CA ASP A 231 -23.13 4.26 -4.70
C ASP A 231 -22.04 3.20 -4.50
N ILE A 232 -21.83 2.67 -3.25
CA ILE A 232 -20.73 1.77 -2.96
C ILE A 232 -21.20 0.48 -2.29
N THR A 233 -21.79 0.57 -1.07
CA THR A 233 -21.97 -0.64 -0.26
C THR A 233 -23.07 -1.54 -0.78
N ALA A 234 -24.19 -1.00 -1.23
CA ALA A 234 -25.28 -1.78 -1.81
C ALA A 234 -24.89 -2.43 -3.15
N PRO A 235 -24.27 -1.71 -4.13
CA PRO A 235 -23.81 -2.34 -5.37
C PRO A 235 -22.78 -3.46 -5.18
N LEU A 236 -21.94 -3.37 -4.15
CA LEU A 236 -20.92 -4.37 -3.84
C LEU A 236 -21.36 -5.43 -2.83
N GLY A 237 -22.58 -5.30 -2.25
CA GLY A 237 -23.12 -6.23 -1.26
C GLY A 237 -22.40 -6.18 0.10
N LEU A 238 -21.88 -5.01 0.50
CA LEU A 238 -21.15 -4.82 1.76
C LEU A 238 -22.13 -4.53 2.89
N VAL A 239 -22.43 -5.51 3.71
CA VAL A 239 -23.49 -5.42 4.75
C VAL A 239 -22.96 -4.93 6.10
N ASP A 240 -21.64 -5.05 6.33
CA ASP A 240 -20.97 -4.63 7.57
C ASP A 240 -20.17 -3.31 7.40
N THR A 241 -20.21 -2.73 6.19
CA THR A 241 -19.51 -1.48 5.86
C THR A 241 -20.48 -0.30 5.87
N GLY A 242 -20.15 0.74 6.63
CA GLY A 242 -20.97 1.96 6.70
C GLY A 242 -20.62 2.85 7.87
N TYR A 243 -21.30 3.98 7.93
CA TYR A 243 -21.26 4.89 9.07
C TYR A 243 -22.20 4.40 10.19
N ASN A 244 -21.88 4.76 11.44
CA ASN A 244 -22.74 4.53 12.60
C ASN A 244 -23.32 3.10 12.64
N PRO A 245 -22.49 2.06 12.83
CA PRO A 245 -22.95 0.68 12.81
C PRO A 245 -24.07 0.46 13.84
N PRO A 246 -25.11 -0.31 13.51
CA PRO A 246 -26.25 -0.53 14.41
C PRO A 246 -25.80 -1.29 15.67
N ALA A 247 -26.47 -1.01 16.80
CA ALA A 247 -26.15 -1.60 18.11
C ALA A 247 -26.14 -3.14 18.09
N ALA A 248 -26.93 -3.77 17.24
CA ALA A 248 -26.94 -5.23 17.08
C ALA A 248 -25.60 -5.84 16.59
N LYS A 249 -24.70 -5.01 16.04
CA LYS A 249 -23.36 -5.44 15.62
C LYS A 249 -22.28 -5.21 16.67
N LEU A 250 -22.61 -4.64 17.83
CA LEU A 250 -21.64 -4.21 18.83
C LEU A 250 -20.68 -5.34 19.25
N ASP A 251 -21.17 -6.57 19.42
CA ASP A 251 -20.37 -7.71 19.84
C ASP A 251 -19.24 -8.06 18.86
N ARG A 252 -19.37 -7.67 17.60
CA ARG A 252 -18.38 -7.88 16.54
C ARG A 252 -17.48 -6.65 16.30
N ILE A 253 -17.70 -5.53 16.99
CA ILE A 253 -16.91 -4.32 16.78
C ILE A 253 -15.70 -4.31 17.70
N ALA A 254 -14.52 -4.05 17.16
CA ALA A 254 -13.31 -3.85 17.94
C ALA A 254 -13.37 -2.54 18.73
N ALA A 255 -12.93 -2.58 19.98
CA ALA A 255 -12.78 -1.39 20.81
C ALA A 255 -11.61 -0.53 20.29
N THR A 256 -11.77 0.78 20.41
CA THR A 256 -10.73 1.76 20.15
C THR A 256 -10.26 2.37 21.48
N GLU A 257 -9.94 3.64 21.52
CA GLU A 257 -9.31 4.31 22.65
C GLU A 257 -10.27 4.53 23.83
N TYR A 258 -9.70 4.64 25.03
CA TYR A 258 -10.39 5.27 26.14
C TYR A 258 -10.27 6.78 26.04
N GLN A 259 -11.40 7.48 25.92
CA GLN A 259 -11.44 8.94 25.93
C GLN A 259 -12.21 9.44 27.17
N ALA A 260 -11.68 10.47 27.82
CA ALA A 260 -12.37 11.11 28.94
C ALA A 260 -13.77 11.58 28.53
N GLY A 261 -14.79 11.22 29.30
CA GLY A 261 -16.18 11.54 29.00
C GLY A 261 -16.90 10.58 28.03
N ARG A 262 -16.14 9.70 27.32
CA ARG A 262 -16.70 8.67 26.43
C ARG A 262 -16.43 7.24 26.92
N GLY A 263 -15.41 7.03 27.79
CA GLY A 263 -14.95 5.72 28.21
C GLY A 263 -14.20 4.98 27.09
N ILE A 264 -14.19 3.65 27.11
CA ILE A 264 -13.74 2.81 26.00
C ILE A 264 -14.71 2.97 24.83
N ILE A 265 -14.21 3.49 23.72
CA ILE A 265 -15.04 3.71 22.52
C ILE A 265 -15.17 2.41 21.75
N ARG A 266 -16.44 2.01 21.51
CA ARG A 266 -16.81 0.82 20.75
C ARG A 266 -18.15 1.03 20.05
N GLY A 267 -18.24 0.81 18.74
CA GLY A 267 -19.48 1.02 17.96
C GLY A 267 -19.81 2.50 17.67
N SER A 268 -18.91 3.40 18.06
CA SER A 268 -18.97 4.83 17.75
C SER A 268 -17.62 5.24 17.18
N VAL A 269 -17.59 6.22 16.28
CA VAL A 269 -16.34 6.69 15.64
C VAL A 269 -15.35 7.21 16.68
N HIS A 270 -14.09 6.80 16.52
CA HIS A 270 -12.98 7.23 17.39
C HIS A 270 -12.64 8.71 17.21
N ASP A 271 -12.58 9.18 15.97
CA ASP A 271 -12.23 10.57 15.65
C ASP A 271 -13.20 11.56 16.30
N GLU A 272 -12.66 12.47 17.10
CA GLU A 272 -13.43 13.39 17.90
C GLU A 272 -14.20 14.40 17.03
N ASN A 273 -13.62 14.84 15.91
CA ASN A 273 -14.29 15.75 14.99
C ASN A 273 -15.46 15.05 14.26
N ALA A 274 -15.23 13.85 13.72
CA ALA A 274 -16.27 13.07 13.07
C ALA A 274 -17.40 12.74 14.06
N TRP A 275 -17.07 12.34 15.29
CA TRP A 275 -18.06 12.12 16.36
C TRP A 275 -18.88 13.38 16.64
N SER A 276 -18.24 14.54 16.74
CA SER A 276 -18.91 15.82 16.99
C SER A 276 -19.79 16.29 15.81
N LEU A 277 -19.55 15.74 14.61
CA LEU A 277 -20.35 15.96 13.40
C LEU A 277 -21.47 14.90 13.23
N GLY A 278 -21.74 14.09 14.26
CA GLY A 278 -22.81 13.08 14.24
C GLY A 278 -22.36 11.70 13.73
N GLY A 279 -21.06 11.46 13.64
CA GLY A 279 -20.48 10.17 13.22
C GLY A 279 -20.40 10.00 11.70
N VAL A 280 -20.92 10.94 10.91
CA VAL A 280 -20.89 10.95 9.44
C VAL A 280 -20.09 12.14 8.97
N ALA A 281 -18.86 11.91 8.52
CA ALA A 281 -17.99 12.97 8.03
C ALA A 281 -17.10 12.45 6.91
N GLY A 282 -16.72 13.34 5.97
CA GLY A 282 -15.95 12.93 4.79
C GLY A 282 -14.53 12.42 5.10
N HIS A 283 -13.98 12.76 6.27
CA HIS A 283 -12.59 12.42 6.65
C HIS A 283 -12.47 11.16 7.51
N ALA A 284 -13.52 10.75 8.24
CA ALA A 284 -13.56 9.60 9.15
C ALA A 284 -15.01 9.18 9.47
N GLY A 285 -15.19 8.00 10.08
CA GLY A 285 -16.49 7.50 10.56
C GLY A 285 -16.97 6.22 9.91
N MET A 286 -16.29 5.74 8.86
CA MET A 286 -16.62 4.44 8.25
C MET A 286 -16.12 3.29 9.12
N PHE A 287 -16.93 2.24 9.17
CA PHE A 287 -16.62 0.94 9.74
C PHE A 287 -16.63 -0.12 8.66
N SER A 288 -15.84 -1.18 8.80
CA SER A 288 -15.85 -2.32 7.87
C SER A 288 -15.15 -3.54 8.47
N THR A 289 -15.28 -4.68 7.79
CA THR A 289 -14.49 -5.88 8.00
C THR A 289 -13.35 -5.97 6.98
N ALA A 290 -12.32 -6.78 7.26
CA ALA A 290 -11.23 -7.01 6.31
C ALA A 290 -11.75 -7.61 4.99
N ARG A 291 -12.72 -8.52 5.05
CA ARG A 291 -13.30 -9.16 3.87
C ARG A 291 -14.05 -8.18 2.98
N GLU A 292 -14.86 -7.30 3.55
CA GLU A 292 -15.62 -6.31 2.78
C GLU A 292 -14.72 -5.21 2.21
N LEU A 293 -13.68 -4.81 2.97
CA LEU A 293 -12.66 -3.89 2.46
C LEU A 293 -11.87 -4.52 1.29
N ALA A 294 -11.63 -5.85 1.32
CA ALA A 294 -11.02 -6.56 0.20
C ALA A 294 -11.94 -6.60 -1.04
N VAL A 295 -13.26 -6.69 -0.87
CA VAL A 295 -14.23 -6.58 -1.99
C VAL A 295 -14.15 -5.20 -2.63
N LEU A 296 -14.09 -4.12 -1.84
CA LEU A 296 -13.85 -2.77 -2.36
C LEU A 296 -12.52 -2.69 -3.10
N GLY A 297 -11.43 -3.22 -2.51
CA GLY A 297 -10.11 -3.27 -3.14
C GLY A 297 -10.13 -4.02 -4.47
N GLN A 298 -10.81 -5.16 -4.54
CA GLN A 298 -10.95 -5.94 -5.78
C GLN A 298 -11.78 -5.18 -6.83
N ALA A 299 -12.82 -4.45 -6.42
CA ALA A 299 -13.58 -3.60 -7.32
C ALA A 299 -12.68 -2.52 -7.96
N ILE A 300 -11.79 -1.89 -7.19
CA ILE A 300 -10.81 -0.94 -7.72
C ILE A 300 -9.84 -1.64 -8.69
N LEU A 301 -9.28 -2.81 -8.33
CA LEU A 301 -8.40 -3.59 -9.22
C LEU A 301 -9.09 -4.06 -10.51
N ASN A 302 -10.41 -4.11 -10.51
CA ASN A 302 -11.25 -4.46 -11.66
C ASN A 302 -11.76 -3.23 -12.45
N GLY A 303 -11.21 -2.05 -12.22
CA GLY A 303 -11.70 -0.82 -12.89
C GLY A 303 -13.10 -0.42 -12.45
N GLY A 304 -13.41 -0.59 -11.17
CA GLY A 304 -14.66 -0.13 -10.54
C GLY A 304 -15.81 -1.14 -10.49
N ALA A 305 -15.58 -2.42 -10.78
CA ALA A 305 -16.64 -3.43 -10.80
C ALA A 305 -16.27 -4.69 -9.99
N HIS A 306 -17.25 -5.33 -9.35
CA HIS A 306 -17.09 -6.62 -8.69
C HIS A 306 -18.40 -7.39 -8.67
N ALA A 307 -18.37 -8.68 -9.03
CA ALA A 307 -19.50 -9.62 -8.93
C ALA A 307 -20.84 -9.09 -9.50
N GLY A 308 -20.78 -8.34 -10.61
CA GLY A 308 -21.95 -7.76 -11.28
C GLY A 308 -22.37 -6.36 -10.78
N GLY A 309 -21.83 -5.88 -9.66
CA GLY A 309 -21.97 -4.49 -9.21
C GLY A 309 -20.86 -3.59 -9.79
N ARG A 310 -21.20 -2.33 -10.09
CA ARG A 310 -20.23 -1.31 -10.53
C ARG A 310 -20.40 -0.04 -9.72
N ILE A 311 -19.29 0.47 -9.19
CA ILE A 311 -19.26 1.72 -8.40
C ILE A 311 -18.73 2.90 -9.21
N LEU A 312 -17.78 2.66 -10.14
CA LEU A 312 -17.17 3.66 -11.01
C LEU A 312 -16.89 3.06 -12.40
N ARG A 313 -16.69 3.91 -13.40
CA ARG A 313 -16.16 3.52 -14.70
C ARG A 313 -14.64 3.32 -14.64
N GLU A 314 -14.10 2.54 -15.56
CA GLU A 314 -12.67 2.23 -15.65
C GLU A 314 -11.82 3.51 -15.78
N GLU A 315 -12.26 4.44 -16.62
CA GLU A 315 -11.56 5.72 -16.83
C GLU A 315 -11.51 6.57 -15.55
N THR A 316 -12.55 6.46 -14.71
CA THR A 316 -12.60 7.18 -13.44
C THR A 316 -11.66 6.55 -12.42
N VAL A 317 -11.59 5.21 -12.37
CA VAL A 317 -10.63 4.52 -11.51
C VAL A 317 -9.19 4.82 -11.96
N GLU A 318 -8.91 4.79 -13.26
CA GLU A 318 -7.60 5.17 -13.80
C GLU A 318 -7.23 6.61 -13.38
N LEU A 319 -8.18 7.54 -13.47
CA LEU A 319 -7.98 8.91 -13.04
C LEU A 319 -7.70 9.01 -11.53
N MET A 320 -8.41 8.23 -10.70
CA MET A 320 -8.17 8.17 -9.26
C MET A 320 -6.80 7.61 -8.89
N LEU A 321 -6.23 6.74 -9.71
CA LEU A 321 -4.92 6.13 -9.51
C LEU A 321 -3.78 6.83 -10.29
N THR A 322 -4.07 7.98 -10.91
CA THR A 322 -3.07 8.82 -11.57
C THR A 322 -2.41 9.74 -10.54
N ASP A 323 -1.07 9.80 -10.56
CA ASP A 323 -0.33 10.70 -9.66
C ASP A 323 -0.43 12.15 -10.11
N PHE A 324 -1.17 12.95 -9.36
CA PHE A 324 -1.29 14.41 -9.53
C PHE A 324 -0.24 15.19 -8.74
N ASN A 325 0.52 14.54 -7.89
CA ASN A 325 1.48 15.16 -6.99
C ASN A 325 2.95 14.98 -7.43
N GLN A 326 3.22 14.78 -8.71
CA GLN A 326 4.58 14.60 -9.25
C GLN A 326 5.54 15.75 -8.87
N GLY A 327 5.01 16.95 -8.62
CA GLY A 327 5.78 18.10 -8.11
C GLY A 327 6.11 18.06 -6.62
N PHE A 328 5.65 17.05 -5.86
CA PHE A 328 5.84 16.91 -4.42
C PHE A 328 6.50 15.56 -4.09
N PRO A 329 7.83 15.44 -4.24
CA PRO A 329 8.55 14.18 -4.04
C PRO A 329 8.20 13.49 -2.71
N GLY A 330 7.93 12.18 -2.74
CA GLY A 330 7.54 11.37 -1.58
C GLY A 330 6.08 11.53 -1.15
N ASN A 331 5.27 12.33 -1.87
CA ASN A 331 3.86 12.57 -1.58
C ASN A 331 2.99 12.28 -2.82
N SER A 332 3.33 11.22 -3.56
CA SER A 332 2.52 10.75 -4.70
C SER A 332 1.09 10.50 -4.26
N HIS A 333 0.13 11.10 -4.96
CA HIS A 333 -1.26 11.08 -4.57
C HIS A 333 -2.18 11.14 -5.78
N GLY A 334 -3.13 10.22 -5.81
CA GLY A 334 -4.23 10.24 -6.77
C GLY A 334 -5.44 11.01 -6.23
N LEU A 335 -6.60 10.81 -6.82
CA LEU A 335 -7.83 11.46 -6.34
C LEU A 335 -8.39 10.65 -5.15
N GLY A 336 -7.84 10.93 -3.96
CA GLY A 336 -8.19 10.31 -2.70
C GLY A 336 -7.28 9.15 -2.27
N PHE A 337 -6.61 8.46 -3.19
CA PHE A 337 -5.66 7.41 -2.86
C PHE A 337 -4.26 7.97 -2.64
N GLU A 338 -3.59 7.54 -1.57
CA GLU A 338 -2.14 7.65 -1.46
C GLU A 338 -1.51 6.66 -2.45
N LEU A 339 -0.47 7.09 -3.19
CA LEU A 339 0.21 6.28 -4.20
C LEU A 339 1.68 6.09 -3.84
N ASP A 340 2.24 4.91 -4.10
CA ASP A 340 3.68 4.62 -3.95
C ASP A 340 4.24 5.01 -2.57
N GLN A 341 3.51 4.74 -1.48
CA GLN A 341 3.89 5.10 -0.12
C GLN A 341 4.65 3.98 0.58
N ARG A 342 5.97 3.92 0.39
CA ARG A 342 6.83 2.87 0.93
C ARG A 342 6.75 2.69 2.44
N TRP A 343 6.49 3.77 3.18
CA TRP A 343 6.49 3.75 4.64
C TRP A 343 5.43 2.81 5.25
N TYR A 344 4.38 2.43 4.50
CA TYR A 344 3.40 1.43 4.92
C TYR A 344 3.13 0.34 3.87
N MET A 345 3.35 0.62 2.58
CA MET A 345 3.17 -0.36 1.51
C MET A 345 4.37 -1.31 1.39
N GLY A 346 5.53 -0.98 2.03
CA GLY A 346 6.71 -1.82 2.07
C GLY A 346 7.15 -2.32 0.70
N ALA A 347 7.51 -3.58 0.62
CA ALA A 347 7.91 -4.25 -0.62
C ALA A 347 6.76 -4.44 -1.64
N LEU A 348 5.50 -4.24 -1.25
CA LEU A 348 4.36 -4.27 -2.18
C LEU A 348 4.23 -2.95 -2.96
N THR A 349 4.98 -1.92 -2.59
CA THR A 349 5.03 -0.63 -3.28
C THR A 349 5.39 -0.80 -4.76
N SER A 350 4.70 -0.06 -5.62
CA SER A 350 4.99 0.09 -7.04
C SER A 350 4.54 1.48 -7.51
N PRO A 351 4.92 1.94 -8.70
CA PRO A 351 4.42 3.21 -9.26
C PRO A 351 2.89 3.27 -9.42
N ARG A 352 2.22 2.11 -9.32
CA ARG A 352 0.76 1.97 -9.40
C ARG A 352 0.13 1.53 -8.07
N ALA A 353 0.96 1.21 -7.05
CA ALA A 353 0.45 0.82 -5.74
C ALA A 353 -0.33 1.98 -5.11
N ALA A 354 -1.52 1.66 -4.62
CA ALA A 354 -2.47 2.62 -4.07
C ALA A 354 -3.00 2.13 -2.72
N GLY A 355 -3.40 3.03 -1.87
CA GLY A 355 -3.98 2.65 -0.59
C GLY A 355 -4.26 3.82 0.31
N HIS A 356 -4.52 3.49 1.56
CA HIS A 356 -4.65 4.47 2.64
C HIS A 356 -4.45 3.79 3.99
N THR A 357 -4.13 4.59 5.00
CA THR A 357 -4.04 4.13 6.39
C THR A 357 -5.07 4.83 7.27
N GLY A 358 -5.39 4.20 8.41
CA GLY A 358 -6.24 4.78 9.44
C GLY A 358 -5.51 4.98 10.75
N TYR A 359 -5.86 6.04 11.47
CA TYR A 359 -5.27 6.38 12.77
C TYR A 359 -5.48 5.28 13.82
N THR A 360 -6.62 4.60 13.75
CA THR A 360 -6.98 3.47 14.61
C THR A 360 -6.09 2.22 14.41
N GLY A 361 -5.27 2.21 13.37
CA GLY A 361 -4.34 1.12 13.05
C GLY A 361 -4.76 0.29 11.84
N THR A 362 -5.62 0.81 11.00
CA THR A 362 -6.10 0.15 9.80
C THR A 362 -5.24 0.48 8.58
N THR A 363 -5.16 -0.44 7.62
CA THR A 363 -4.34 -0.32 6.42
C THR A 363 -4.97 -1.08 5.26
N LEU A 364 -5.02 -0.45 4.11
CA LEU A 364 -5.36 -1.04 2.82
C LEU A 364 -4.23 -0.73 1.84
N VAL A 365 -3.68 -1.76 1.21
CA VAL A 365 -2.73 -1.63 0.09
C VAL A 365 -3.25 -2.43 -1.09
N LEU A 366 -3.28 -1.79 -2.23
CA LEU A 366 -3.65 -2.36 -3.53
C LEU A 366 -2.46 -2.21 -4.47
N ASP A 367 -2.06 -3.28 -5.14
CA ASP A 367 -1.08 -3.19 -6.22
C ASP A 367 -1.68 -3.69 -7.53
N PRO A 368 -2.10 -2.79 -8.43
CA PRO A 368 -2.65 -3.16 -9.74
C PRO A 368 -1.68 -3.98 -10.59
N LEU A 369 -0.36 -3.74 -10.46
CA LEU A 369 0.65 -4.43 -11.26
C LEU A 369 0.79 -5.90 -10.90
N SER A 370 0.61 -6.26 -9.65
CA SER A 370 0.61 -7.66 -9.20
C SER A 370 -0.80 -8.19 -8.89
N ARG A 371 -1.85 -7.38 -9.08
CA ARG A 371 -3.24 -7.72 -8.71
C ARG A 371 -3.37 -8.23 -7.28
N SER A 372 -2.65 -7.56 -6.36
CA SER A 372 -2.54 -7.96 -4.96
C SER A 372 -3.24 -6.98 -4.04
N ILE A 373 -3.79 -7.51 -2.94
CA ILE A 373 -4.43 -6.75 -1.88
C ILE A 373 -3.84 -7.19 -0.55
N ALA A 374 -3.27 -6.24 0.22
CA ALA A 374 -2.84 -6.46 1.59
C ALA A 374 -3.66 -5.57 2.54
N ILE A 375 -4.31 -6.19 3.51
CA ILE A 375 -5.12 -5.52 4.53
C ILE A 375 -4.61 -5.94 5.90
N LEU A 376 -4.39 -4.95 6.75
CA LEU A 376 -4.14 -5.14 8.18
C LEU A 376 -5.08 -4.20 8.95
N LEU A 377 -6.08 -4.75 9.63
CA LEU A 377 -6.95 -4.01 10.51
C LEU A 377 -6.57 -4.32 11.95
N THR A 378 -6.17 -3.30 12.69
CA THR A 378 -5.83 -3.43 14.12
C THR A 378 -6.61 -2.43 14.96
N ASN A 379 -6.69 -2.68 16.25
CA ASN A 379 -7.19 -1.73 17.23
C ASN A 379 -6.04 -1.11 18.05
N ARG A 380 -5.00 -0.64 17.36
CA ARG A 380 -3.77 -0.15 18.00
C ARG A 380 -3.98 0.99 19.00
N VAL A 381 -5.05 1.76 18.90
CA VAL A 381 -5.40 2.81 19.84
C VAL A 381 -6.13 2.28 21.09
N HIS A 382 -6.42 0.98 21.18
CA HIS A 382 -7.04 0.37 22.35
C HIS A 382 -5.99 -0.10 23.35
N PRO A 383 -5.94 0.45 24.57
CA PRO A 383 -6.81 1.48 25.11
C PRO A 383 -6.29 2.90 24.91
N SER A 384 -5.07 3.09 24.36
CA SER A 384 -4.39 4.39 24.29
C SER A 384 -3.70 4.62 22.95
N ARG A 385 -3.88 5.83 22.39
CA ARG A 385 -3.16 6.29 21.18
C ARG A 385 -1.66 6.48 21.39
N ASN A 386 -1.19 6.46 22.64
CA ASN A 386 0.20 6.79 22.98
C ASN A 386 1.14 5.57 23.03
N TRP A 387 0.67 4.37 22.66
CA TRP A 387 1.44 3.13 22.74
C TRP A 387 2.36 2.85 21.53
N GLY A 388 2.74 3.88 20.80
CA GLY A 388 3.74 3.78 19.75
C GLY A 388 3.16 3.77 18.32
N SER A 389 4.05 3.54 17.36
CA SER A 389 3.72 3.56 15.93
C SER A 389 3.41 2.18 15.39
N ILE A 390 2.28 2.06 14.69
CA ILE A 390 1.84 0.83 14.00
C ILE A 390 2.61 0.58 12.67
N ASN A 391 3.42 1.53 12.19
CA ASN A 391 4.05 1.44 10.87
C ASN A 391 4.91 0.18 10.65
N PRO A 392 5.63 -0.38 11.66
CA PRO A 392 6.33 -1.66 11.50
C PRO A 392 5.39 -2.80 11.11
N ALA A 393 4.22 -2.91 11.75
CA ALA A 393 3.25 -3.97 11.46
C ALA A 393 2.60 -3.79 10.07
N ARG A 394 2.34 -2.55 9.65
CA ARG A 394 1.84 -2.23 8.30
C ARG A 394 2.79 -2.76 7.23
N ARG A 395 4.10 -2.49 7.39
CA ARG A 395 5.12 -2.99 6.47
C ARG A 395 5.23 -4.50 6.50
N VAL A 396 5.23 -5.12 7.68
CA VAL A 396 5.29 -6.59 7.80
C VAL A 396 4.18 -7.26 7.00
N ALA A 397 2.95 -6.75 7.08
CA ALA A 397 1.82 -7.29 6.30
C ALA A 397 2.06 -7.15 4.79
N ALA A 398 2.42 -5.95 4.33
CA ALA A 398 2.66 -5.69 2.91
C ALA A 398 3.89 -6.46 2.37
N ASP A 399 4.99 -6.51 3.15
CA ASP A 399 6.20 -7.25 2.82
C ASP A 399 5.96 -8.76 2.71
N GLY A 400 5.14 -9.31 3.61
CA GLY A 400 4.79 -10.74 3.59
C GLY A 400 4.16 -11.13 2.27
N LEU A 401 3.15 -10.39 1.81
CA LEU A 401 2.51 -10.65 0.53
C LEU A 401 3.47 -10.41 -0.65
N ALA A 402 4.22 -9.30 -0.63
CA ALA A 402 5.14 -8.98 -1.72
C ALA A 402 6.23 -10.05 -1.93
N ARG A 403 6.78 -10.59 -0.83
CA ARG A 403 7.82 -11.64 -0.89
C ARG A 403 7.27 -13.03 -1.21
N ALA A 404 5.97 -13.25 -0.99
CA ALA A 404 5.29 -14.46 -1.41
C ALA A 404 5.12 -14.55 -2.94
N LEU A 405 5.15 -13.40 -3.62
CA LEU A 405 5.03 -13.31 -5.07
C LEU A 405 6.33 -13.81 -5.72
N ALA A 406 6.24 -14.86 -6.51
CA ALA A 406 7.38 -15.50 -7.13
C ALA A 406 8.09 -14.59 -8.15
N VAL A 407 9.42 -14.53 -8.09
CA VAL A 407 10.26 -14.01 -9.17
C VAL A 407 10.86 -15.21 -9.88
N ARG A 408 10.19 -15.64 -10.96
CA ARG A 408 10.60 -16.84 -11.70
C ARG A 408 11.88 -16.56 -12.50
N PRO A 409 12.88 -17.45 -12.44
CA PRO A 409 14.07 -17.36 -13.28
C PRO A 409 13.72 -17.23 -14.77
N ARG A 410 14.56 -16.53 -15.50
CA ARG A 410 14.49 -16.47 -16.98
C ARG A 410 14.95 -17.76 -17.61
N HIS A 411 15.99 -18.34 -17.00
CA HIS A 411 16.62 -19.61 -17.39
C HIS A 411 16.96 -20.39 -16.12
N GLY A 412 16.81 -21.68 -16.13
CA GLY A 412 17.24 -22.58 -15.07
C GLY A 412 17.03 -22.07 -13.64
N THR A 413 18.07 -21.50 -13.04
CA THR A 413 18.13 -21.04 -11.66
C THR A 413 18.68 -19.64 -11.57
N ALA A 414 17.91 -18.71 -10.99
CA ALA A 414 18.41 -17.38 -10.63
C ALA A 414 19.08 -17.39 -9.25
N TRP A 415 19.89 -16.38 -8.97
CA TRP A 415 20.57 -16.17 -7.70
C TRP A 415 20.06 -14.91 -7.03
N THR A 416 19.78 -14.99 -5.73
CA THR A 416 19.30 -13.87 -4.92
C THR A 416 20.04 -13.81 -3.59
N PRO A 417 20.39 -12.61 -3.06
CA PRO A 417 21.06 -12.50 -1.78
C PRO A 417 20.14 -12.89 -0.63
N GLU A 418 20.73 -13.45 0.43
CA GLU A 418 20.05 -13.65 1.71
C GLU A 418 19.92 -12.32 2.48
N ALA A 419 19.12 -12.33 3.54
CA ALA A 419 18.78 -11.12 4.31
C ALA A 419 20.00 -10.37 4.88
N ASN A 420 21.09 -11.09 5.14
CA ASN A 420 22.32 -10.50 5.71
C ASN A 420 23.31 -9.99 4.64
N GLY A 421 22.94 -10.06 3.37
CA GLY A 421 23.83 -9.71 2.28
C GLY A 421 24.80 -10.84 1.93
N GLY A 422 25.81 -10.51 1.11
CA GLY A 422 26.82 -11.47 0.66
C GLY A 422 27.31 -11.19 -0.74
N THR A 423 28.03 -12.16 -1.31
CA THR A 423 28.61 -12.09 -2.65
C THR A 423 28.24 -13.30 -3.51
N LEU A 424 28.02 -13.06 -4.79
CA LEU A 424 27.97 -14.08 -5.83
C LEU A 424 29.18 -13.86 -6.73
N THR A 425 30.13 -14.79 -6.76
CA THR A 425 31.43 -14.61 -7.42
C THR A 425 31.63 -15.65 -8.54
N THR A 426 32.15 -15.25 -9.70
CA THR A 426 32.54 -16.20 -10.75
C THR A 426 33.75 -17.00 -10.32
N ARG A 427 33.90 -18.21 -10.87
CA ARG A 427 35.19 -18.89 -10.84
C ARG A 427 36.29 -18.05 -11.52
N GLU A 428 37.53 -18.47 -11.42
CA GLU A 428 38.63 -17.89 -12.18
C GLU A 428 38.34 -17.94 -13.69
N LEU A 429 38.46 -16.80 -14.35
CA LEU A 429 38.23 -16.63 -15.79
C LEU A 429 39.57 -16.57 -16.54
N PRO A 430 39.64 -17.16 -17.73
CA PRO A 430 40.84 -17.04 -18.55
C PRO A 430 40.93 -15.61 -19.12
N ARG A 431 42.06 -14.96 -18.90
CA ARG A 431 42.39 -13.65 -19.48
C ARG A 431 43.06 -13.84 -20.85
N ARG A 432 42.25 -13.87 -21.92
CA ARG A 432 42.73 -14.22 -23.28
C ARG A 432 42.76 -13.01 -24.22
N SER A 433 42.14 -11.90 -23.82
CA SER A 433 42.04 -10.65 -24.58
C SER A 433 42.09 -9.45 -23.65
N ALA A 434 42.27 -8.25 -24.17
CA ALA A 434 42.28 -7.01 -23.39
C ALA A 434 40.87 -6.65 -22.86
N LYS A 435 39.84 -7.10 -23.56
CA LYS A 435 38.43 -6.82 -23.21
C LYS A 435 37.60 -8.09 -23.09
N GLN A 436 36.57 -8.03 -22.27
CA GLN A 436 35.57 -9.06 -22.10
C GLN A 436 34.16 -8.43 -22.18
N GLN A 437 33.19 -9.23 -22.66
CA GLN A 437 31.78 -8.91 -22.62
C GLN A 437 31.13 -9.71 -21.49
N LEU A 438 30.57 -9.03 -20.50
CA LEU A 438 29.75 -9.63 -19.44
C LEU A 438 28.30 -9.37 -19.75
N SER A 439 27.47 -10.39 -19.75
CA SER A 439 26.02 -10.27 -19.85
C SER A 439 25.31 -11.11 -18.80
N PHE A 440 24.20 -10.61 -18.30
CA PHE A 440 23.31 -11.33 -17.38
C PHE A 440 21.92 -10.73 -17.41
N TRP A 441 20.94 -11.45 -16.86
CA TRP A 441 19.64 -10.89 -16.57
C TRP A 441 19.57 -10.48 -15.11
N ALA A 442 18.94 -9.34 -14.83
CA ALA A 442 18.69 -8.85 -13.49
C ALA A 442 17.21 -8.49 -13.31
N PHE A 443 16.60 -8.95 -12.21
CA PHE A 443 15.37 -8.41 -11.67
C PHE A 443 15.76 -7.56 -10.45
N VAL A 444 15.36 -6.29 -10.44
CA VAL A 444 15.75 -5.34 -9.39
C VAL A 444 14.51 -4.70 -8.79
N ASP A 445 14.32 -4.90 -7.49
CA ASP A 445 13.29 -4.26 -6.67
C ASP A 445 13.89 -3.98 -5.28
N LEU A 446 14.73 -2.95 -5.22
CA LEU A 446 15.54 -2.57 -4.06
C LEU A 446 15.08 -1.23 -3.51
N ASP A 447 15.04 -1.08 -2.19
CA ASP A 447 14.77 0.19 -1.54
C ASP A 447 15.91 1.21 -1.76
N PRO A 448 15.62 2.52 -1.65
CA PRO A 448 16.66 3.53 -1.66
C PRO A 448 17.73 3.25 -0.61
N GLY A 449 18.97 3.18 -1.04
CA GLY A 449 20.13 2.84 -0.21
C GLY A 449 20.53 1.35 -0.22
N ASP A 450 19.70 0.48 -0.79
CA ASP A 450 20.09 -0.90 -1.13
C ASP A 450 20.65 -0.91 -2.55
N GLU A 451 21.74 -1.65 -2.76
CA GLU A 451 22.33 -1.81 -4.10
C GLU A 451 23.04 -3.15 -4.24
N VAL A 452 23.23 -3.59 -5.48
CA VAL A 452 24.18 -4.64 -5.81
C VAL A 452 25.30 -4.05 -6.63
N VAL A 453 26.49 -4.03 -6.06
CA VAL A 453 27.70 -3.56 -6.73
C VAL A 453 28.30 -4.72 -7.49
N LEU A 454 28.44 -4.59 -8.80
CA LEU A 454 29.20 -5.51 -9.65
C LEU A 454 30.65 -5.05 -9.68
N GLU A 455 31.52 -5.91 -9.25
CA GLU A 455 32.96 -5.65 -9.14
C GLU A 455 33.78 -6.66 -9.93
N ALA A 456 34.97 -6.26 -10.36
CA ALA A 456 35.94 -7.10 -11.05
C ALA A 456 37.29 -7.11 -10.33
N THR A 457 38.01 -8.20 -10.43
CA THR A 457 39.36 -8.35 -9.86
C THR A 457 40.26 -9.15 -10.78
N ASP A 458 41.58 -8.86 -10.70
CA ASP A 458 42.65 -9.59 -11.37
C ASP A 458 43.42 -10.51 -10.44
N ASP A 459 43.45 -10.19 -9.15
CA ASP A 459 44.29 -10.85 -8.12
C ASP A 459 43.46 -11.54 -7.03
N GLY A 460 42.12 -11.41 -7.10
CA GLY A 460 41.19 -11.95 -6.10
C GLY A 460 41.15 -11.17 -4.79
N SER A 461 41.95 -10.11 -4.64
CA SER A 461 42.03 -9.30 -3.42
C SER A 461 41.60 -7.84 -3.62
N THR A 462 42.01 -7.24 -4.72
CA THR A 462 41.66 -5.85 -5.07
C THR A 462 40.49 -5.84 -6.05
N TRP A 463 39.36 -5.22 -5.64
CA TRP A 463 38.15 -5.18 -6.42
C TRP A 463 37.90 -3.77 -6.93
N ARG A 464 37.56 -3.63 -8.21
CA ARG A 464 37.12 -2.39 -8.84
C ARG A 464 35.66 -2.49 -9.23
N GLU A 465 34.88 -1.44 -8.98
CA GLU A 465 33.48 -1.35 -9.41
C GLU A 465 33.42 -1.32 -10.95
N VAL A 466 32.46 -2.05 -11.49
CA VAL A 466 32.14 -2.11 -12.93
C VAL A 466 30.75 -1.55 -13.21
N HIS A 467 29.79 -1.85 -12.33
CA HIS A 467 28.40 -1.46 -12.48
C HIS A 467 27.66 -1.56 -11.14
N ALA A 468 26.54 -0.84 -10.99
CA ALA A 468 25.68 -0.97 -9.84
C ALA A 468 24.22 -1.19 -10.28
N LEU A 469 23.52 -2.05 -9.55
CA LEU A 469 22.09 -2.29 -9.68
C LEU A 469 21.40 -1.70 -8.44
N ALA A 470 20.52 -0.73 -8.64
CA ALA A 470 19.83 -0.05 -7.56
C ALA A 470 18.41 0.35 -7.98
N GLY A 471 17.59 0.72 -7.00
CA GLY A 471 16.23 1.22 -7.18
C GLY A 471 15.19 0.12 -7.32
N TYR A 472 13.93 0.52 -7.23
CA TYR A 472 12.82 -0.38 -7.51
C TYR A 472 12.47 -0.27 -8.98
N GLY A 473 12.92 -1.23 -9.73
CA GLY A 473 12.72 -1.24 -11.16
C GLY A 473 11.27 -1.45 -11.57
N GLN A 474 11.06 -1.62 -12.86
CA GLN A 474 9.73 -1.86 -13.45
C GLN A 474 9.18 -3.26 -13.12
N ARG A 475 9.72 -3.93 -12.08
CA ARG A 475 9.35 -5.30 -11.66
C ARG A 475 9.38 -6.30 -12.80
N ARG A 476 10.40 -6.22 -13.63
CA ARG A 476 10.64 -7.10 -14.77
C ARG A 476 12.11 -7.41 -14.90
N TRP A 477 12.41 -8.52 -15.51
CA TRP A 477 13.75 -8.89 -15.88
C TRP A 477 14.31 -7.94 -16.95
N GLN A 478 15.51 -7.45 -16.72
CA GLN A 478 16.26 -6.61 -17.65
C GLN A 478 17.58 -7.30 -18.01
N LYS A 479 17.96 -7.25 -19.27
CA LYS A 479 19.27 -7.73 -19.70
C LYS A 479 20.29 -6.64 -19.48
N VAL A 480 21.38 -6.99 -18.80
CA VAL A 480 22.56 -6.13 -18.60
C VAL A 480 23.66 -6.64 -19.50
N GLU A 481 24.24 -5.79 -20.31
CA GLU A 481 25.35 -6.09 -21.22
C GLU A 481 26.43 -5.04 -21.03
N LEU A 482 27.63 -5.47 -20.65
CA LEU A 482 28.75 -4.60 -20.29
C LEU A 482 30.01 -5.04 -21.05
N GLU A 483 30.67 -4.09 -21.72
CA GLU A 483 32.05 -4.28 -22.14
C GLU A 483 32.97 -3.85 -20.99
N THR A 484 33.87 -4.71 -20.59
CA THR A 484 34.80 -4.48 -19.49
C THR A 484 36.24 -4.75 -19.93
N GLU A 485 37.21 -4.18 -19.20
CA GLU A 485 38.57 -4.70 -19.24
C GLU A 485 38.58 -6.16 -18.78
N SER A 486 39.48 -6.95 -19.32
CA SER A 486 39.63 -8.35 -18.94
C SER A 486 39.90 -8.48 -17.44
N ALA A 487 39.14 -9.34 -16.78
CA ALA A 487 39.24 -9.60 -15.35
C ALA A 487 39.38 -11.09 -15.06
N GLY A 488 40.08 -11.42 -13.96
CA GLY A 488 40.18 -12.79 -13.45
C GLY A 488 38.86 -13.27 -12.84
N LYS A 489 38.09 -12.39 -12.20
CA LYS A 489 36.78 -12.71 -11.62
C LYS A 489 35.84 -11.51 -11.64
N PHE A 490 34.55 -11.78 -11.66
CA PHE A 490 33.48 -10.83 -11.35
C PHE A 490 32.75 -11.27 -10.09
N ARG A 491 32.23 -10.29 -9.32
CA ARG A 491 31.32 -10.56 -8.19
C ARG A 491 30.19 -9.55 -8.12
N TRP A 492 29.02 -10.01 -7.72
CA TRP A 492 27.88 -9.20 -7.30
C TRP A 492 27.87 -9.15 -5.78
N ARG A 493 28.08 -7.99 -5.21
CA ARG A 493 28.08 -7.75 -3.76
C ARG A 493 26.84 -6.96 -3.37
N TYR A 494 25.96 -7.57 -2.58
CA TYR A 494 24.79 -6.90 -2.05
C TYR A 494 25.16 -6.00 -0.88
N VAL A 495 24.80 -4.72 -0.98
CA VAL A 495 24.95 -3.69 0.05
C VAL A 495 23.58 -3.31 0.53
N ARG A 496 23.28 -3.58 1.81
CA ARG A 496 22.00 -3.28 2.41
C ARG A 496 22.02 -1.88 3.01
N GLY A 497 21.01 -1.05 2.66
CA GLY A 497 20.71 0.21 3.31
C GLY A 497 19.92 0.03 4.60
N THR A 498 19.45 1.14 5.14
CA THR A 498 18.62 1.19 6.36
C THR A 498 17.13 1.23 6.06
N GLY A 499 16.74 1.08 4.80
CA GLY A 499 15.37 1.16 4.32
C GLY A 499 14.50 -0.05 4.68
N TYR A 500 13.31 -0.11 4.11
CA TYR A 500 12.31 -1.13 4.44
C TYR A 500 12.54 -2.46 3.71
N GLY A 501 13.44 -2.48 2.73
CA GLY A 501 13.72 -3.62 1.87
C GLY A 501 12.64 -3.80 0.79
N GLY A 502 13.08 -3.90 -0.48
CA GLY A 502 12.21 -4.30 -1.58
C GLY A 502 12.01 -5.82 -1.60
N ARG A 503 11.59 -6.34 -2.76
CA ARG A 503 11.52 -7.80 -3.00
C ARG A 503 12.88 -8.42 -3.30
N GLY A 504 13.89 -7.58 -3.45
CA GLY A 504 15.28 -7.97 -3.64
C GLY A 504 15.75 -7.86 -5.07
N VAL A 505 16.92 -8.43 -5.30
CA VAL A 505 17.55 -8.54 -6.61
C VAL A 505 17.71 -10.01 -6.95
N TYR A 506 17.55 -10.33 -8.24
CA TYR A 506 17.82 -11.66 -8.78
C TYR A 506 18.74 -11.52 -9.98
N VAL A 507 19.75 -12.37 -10.06
CA VAL A 507 20.71 -12.43 -11.15
C VAL A 507 20.60 -13.80 -11.82
N ASP A 508 20.54 -13.81 -13.14
CA ASP A 508 20.30 -15.03 -13.92
C ASP A 508 21.10 -15.00 -15.24
N ALA A 509 21.38 -16.18 -15.80
CA ALA A 509 22.03 -16.39 -17.09
C ALA A 509 23.34 -15.60 -17.27
N VAL A 510 24.22 -15.66 -16.25
CA VAL A 510 25.51 -14.99 -16.28
C VAL A 510 26.41 -15.60 -17.36
N ARG A 511 26.89 -14.75 -18.26
CA ARG A 511 27.77 -15.16 -19.35
C ARG A 511 28.91 -14.17 -19.54
N VAL A 512 30.12 -14.68 -19.69
CA VAL A 512 31.34 -13.91 -20.03
C VAL A 512 31.90 -14.44 -21.34
N THR A 513 32.18 -13.55 -22.28
CA THR A 513 32.80 -13.87 -23.57
C THR A 513 34.00 -12.95 -23.85
N ASP A 514 34.92 -13.41 -24.65
CA ASP A 514 36.06 -12.65 -25.18
C ASP A 514 36.22 -12.90 -26.70
N GLU A 515 37.22 -12.36 -27.32
CA GLU A 515 37.53 -12.54 -28.75
C GLU A 515 37.73 -14.02 -29.15
N ARG A 516 38.01 -14.89 -28.20
CA ARG A 516 38.25 -16.33 -28.39
C ARG A 516 37.00 -17.17 -28.07
N GLY A 517 35.90 -16.53 -27.69
CA GLY A 517 34.61 -17.18 -27.44
C GLY A 517 34.17 -17.14 -25.99
N VAL A 518 33.41 -18.15 -25.56
CA VAL A 518 32.81 -18.19 -24.21
C VAL A 518 33.89 -18.50 -23.17
N ALA A 519 34.03 -17.62 -22.16
CA ALA A 519 34.89 -17.80 -21.00
C ALA A 519 34.10 -18.40 -19.81
N LEU A 520 32.80 -18.05 -19.65
CA LEU A 520 31.87 -18.61 -18.68
C LEU A 520 30.46 -18.57 -19.28
N ASP A 521 29.70 -19.62 -19.05
CA ASP A 521 28.25 -19.70 -19.30
C ASP A 521 27.66 -20.44 -18.09
N ALA A 522 27.09 -19.66 -17.14
CA ALA A 522 26.59 -20.19 -15.87
C ALA A 522 25.40 -21.14 -16.03
N GLU A 523 24.65 -21.05 -17.14
CA GLU A 523 23.56 -22.01 -17.44
C GLU A 523 24.10 -23.40 -17.80
N ARG A 524 25.28 -23.46 -18.41
CA ARG A 524 25.96 -24.71 -18.78
C ARG A 524 26.90 -25.21 -17.69
N GLU A 525 27.41 -24.29 -16.88
CA GLU A 525 28.39 -24.52 -15.80
C GLU A 525 27.89 -23.88 -14.48
N PRO A 526 26.80 -24.39 -13.84
CA PRO A 526 26.28 -23.79 -12.60
C PRO A 526 27.34 -23.67 -11.48
N ALA A 527 28.28 -24.61 -11.43
CA ALA A 527 29.43 -24.58 -10.52
C ALA A 527 30.43 -23.44 -10.82
N GLY A 528 30.26 -22.71 -11.92
CA GLY A 528 31.06 -21.53 -12.25
C GLY A 528 30.69 -20.27 -11.46
N LEU A 529 29.63 -20.31 -10.64
CA LEU A 529 29.26 -19.28 -9.69
C LEU A 529 29.39 -19.79 -8.25
N HIS A 530 30.04 -19.02 -7.40
CA HIS A 530 30.29 -19.32 -5.99
C HIS A 530 29.50 -18.35 -5.12
N PRO A 531 28.34 -18.80 -4.52
CA PRO A 531 27.55 -17.99 -3.64
C PRO A 531 28.12 -17.98 -2.21
N GLU A 532 28.21 -16.81 -1.61
CA GLU A 532 28.43 -16.58 -0.18
C GLU A 532 27.32 -15.64 0.32
N GLY A 533 26.36 -16.14 1.11
CA GLY A 533 25.18 -15.38 1.50
C GLY A 533 24.25 -15.05 0.33
N TRP A 534 24.33 -15.82 -0.75
CA TRP A 534 23.36 -15.87 -1.84
C TRP A 534 22.79 -17.29 -1.95
N ARG A 535 21.57 -17.39 -2.37
CA ARG A 535 20.89 -18.68 -2.56
C ARG A 535 20.34 -18.81 -3.97
N ALA A 536 20.20 -20.04 -4.39
CA ALA A 536 19.49 -20.35 -5.62
C ALA A 536 18.00 -20.07 -5.45
N ALA A 537 17.39 -19.51 -6.48
CA ALA A 537 15.95 -19.28 -6.57
C ALA A 537 15.44 -19.98 -7.84
N ASP A 538 14.52 -20.90 -7.65
CA ASP A 538 13.88 -21.70 -8.70
C ASP A 538 12.40 -21.31 -8.92
N ARG A 539 11.97 -20.23 -8.21
CA ARG A 539 10.62 -19.65 -8.27
C ARG A 539 10.69 -18.14 -8.44
#